data_0c12fbc900599caf7031403f9d577301
#
_entry.id   0c12fbc900599caf7031403f9d577301
#
_cell.length_a   1.000
_cell.length_b   1.000
_cell.length_c   1.000
_cell.angle_alpha   90.00
_cell.angle_beta   90.00
_cell.angle_gamma   90.00
#
_symmetry.space_group_name_H-M   'P 1'
#
loop_
_entity.id
_entity.type
_entity.pdbx_description
1 polymer ?
#
loop_
_entity_poly.entity_id
_entity_poly.type
_entity_poly.pdbx_seq_one_letter_code
_entity_poly.pdbx_strand_id
1 'polypeptide(L)'
;MKLTNFTCVLRTCLTLLLGLVVSTSSHAYSYAAAGKEPVIDGREAIMQALAADDFAAATVAVDGLHEEFTYLLNEHQVDLQTPMAQALAEKDAAKVEAVMDRAVIEEIIRRLDGAEKNLGDYQVAKVLVVKSKLFLDLIMPKLDEANRQQATTAIQGVLQAIGNPGV
;
A
#
# COMPACT_ATOMS: atom_id res chain seq x y z
N MET A 1 -56.54 32.28 15.70
CA MET A 1 -56.38 30.81 15.64
C MET A 1 -55.74 30.41 14.33
N LYS A 2 -54.39 30.55 14.16
CA LYS A 2 -53.60 30.09 12.94
C LYS A 2 -52.09 30.15 13.12
N LEU A 3 -51.55 30.21 14.38
CA LEU A 3 -50.09 30.23 14.63
C LEU A 3 -49.49 28.90 15.09
N THR A 4 -50.29 27.92 15.47
CA THR A 4 -49.86 26.65 16.05
C THR A 4 -49.43 25.60 15.03
N ASN A 5 -49.85 25.75 13.74
CA ASN A 5 -49.53 24.78 12.68
C ASN A 5 -48.17 25.02 12.03
N PHE A 6 -47.64 26.26 12.10
CA PHE A 6 -46.35 26.60 11.44
C PHE A 6 -45.15 26.09 12.19
N THR A 7 -45.22 26.06 13.53
CA THR A 7 -44.12 25.55 14.37
C THR A 7 -44.04 24.02 14.37
N CYS A 8 -45.12 23.30 14.10
CA CYS A 8 -45.11 21.84 14.00
C CYS A 8 -44.46 21.37 12.68
N VAL A 9 -44.75 22.04 11.53
CA VAL A 9 -44.18 21.74 10.23
C VAL A 9 -42.68 22.04 10.21
N LEU A 10 -42.27 23.14 10.84
CA LEU A 10 -40.85 23.52 10.90
C LEU A 10 -40.01 22.54 11.78
N ARG A 11 -40.61 22.00 12.86
CA ARG A 11 -39.93 20.97 13.69
C ARG A 11 -39.80 19.63 13.00
N THR A 12 -40.81 19.22 12.22
CA THR A 12 -40.77 17.95 11.46
C THR A 12 -39.80 18.01 10.27
N CYS A 13 -39.64 19.14 9.61
CA CYS A 13 -38.62 19.31 8.55
C CYS A 13 -37.21 19.34 9.11
N LEU A 14 -36.99 19.90 10.31
CA LEU A 14 -35.65 19.98 10.91
C LEU A 14 -35.15 18.62 11.41
N THR A 15 -36.04 17.71 11.83
CA THR A 15 -35.69 16.35 12.25
C THR A 15 -35.43 15.41 11.08
N LEU A 16 -35.98 15.70 9.89
CA LEU A 16 -35.73 14.91 8.68
C LEU A 16 -34.41 15.26 7.99
N LEU A 17 -33.83 16.44 8.25
CA LEU A 17 -32.54 16.84 7.69
C LEU A 17 -31.33 16.33 8.50
N LEU A 18 -31.55 15.84 9.73
CA LEU A 18 -30.45 15.36 10.59
C LEU A 18 -30.17 13.87 10.48
N GLY A 19 -30.93 13.16 9.63
CA GLY A 19 -30.87 11.70 9.50
C GLY A 19 -30.06 11.16 8.30
N LEU A 20 -29.41 12.01 7.49
CA LEU A 20 -28.75 11.56 6.24
C LEU A 20 -27.25 11.89 6.19
N VAL A 21 -26.58 11.85 7.34
CA VAL A 21 -25.12 11.71 7.34
C VAL A 21 -24.79 10.23 7.62
N VAL A 22 -25.18 9.35 6.72
CA VAL A 22 -24.53 8.06 6.60
C VAL A 22 -23.15 8.38 6.01
N SER A 23 -22.18 8.53 6.89
CA SER A 23 -20.77 8.50 6.52
C SER A 23 -20.49 7.13 5.94
N THR A 24 -20.68 6.97 4.64
CA THR A 24 -19.98 5.94 3.90
C THR A 24 -18.52 6.32 4.01
N SER A 25 -17.81 5.70 4.95
CA SER A 25 -16.37 5.61 4.93
C SER A 25 -16.03 4.79 3.68
N SER A 26 -16.18 5.41 2.49
CA SER A 26 -15.47 4.96 1.33
C SER A 26 -14.01 5.12 1.73
N HIS A 27 -13.30 4.03 1.91
CA HIS A 27 -11.86 3.99 1.83
C HIS A 27 -11.50 4.34 0.39
N ALA A 28 -11.79 5.59 0.02
CA ALA A 28 -11.16 6.21 -1.12
C ALA A 28 -9.69 6.26 -0.72
N TYR A 29 -8.89 5.34 -1.28
CA TYR A 29 -7.46 5.48 -1.30
C TYR A 29 -7.19 6.90 -1.74
N SER A 30 -6.77 7.73 -0.79
CA SER A 30 -6.61 9.16 -1.01
C SER A 30 -5.53 9.34 -2.05
N TYR A 31 -5.90 9.77 -3.24
CA TYR A 31 -4.99 10.23 -4.30
C TYR A 31 -4.04 11.34 -3.82
N ALA A 32 -4.34 11.97 -2.69
CA ALA A 32 -3.52 13.00 -2.06
C ALA A 32 -2.22 12.46 -1.43
N ALA A 33 -2.08 11.14 -1.27
CA ALA A 33 -0.84 10.51 -0.78
C ALA A 33 0.03 9.97 -1.94
N ALA A 34 -0.04 10.55 -3.12
CA ALA A 34 0.70 10.12 -4.32
C ALA A 34 2.24 10.14 -4.18
N GLY A 35 2.78 10.49 -3.00
CA GLY A 35 4.21 10.51 -2.71
C GLY A 35 4.68 9.62 -1.55
N LYS A 36 3.79 8.98 -0.79
CA LYS A 36 4.19 8.11 0.33
C LYS A 36 3.78 6.68 0.07
N GLU A 37 4.77 5.80 0.11
CA GLU A 37 4.59 4.36 0.08
C GLU A 37 5.13 3.79 1.39
N PRO A 38 4.26 3.48 2.38
CA PRO A 38 4.70 3.11 3.73
C PRO A 38 5.75 1.99 3.75
N VAL A 39 5.60 0.98 2.87
CA VAL A 39 6.56 -0.13 2.79
C VAL A 39 7.92 0.32 2.26
N ILE A 40 7.99 1.32 1.36
CA ILE A 40 9.26 1.89 0.87
C ILE A 40 9.93 2.67 2.00
N ASP A 41 9.19 3.60 2.61
CA ASP A 41 9.70 4.45 3.68
C ASP A 41 10.12 3.61 4.90
N GLY A 42 9.30 2.63 5.28
CA GLY A 42 9.59 1.69 6.38
C GLY A 42 10.79 0.81 6.10
N ARG A 43 10.91 0.28 4.85
CA ARG A 43 12.08 -0.48 4.46
C ARG A 43 13.36 0.34 4.59
N GLU A 44 13.35 1.59 4.13
CA GLU A 44 14.52 2.47 4.25
C GLU A 44 14.92 2.65 5.72
N ALA A 45 13.96 2.96 6.60
CA ALA A 45 14.21 3.12 8.03
C ALA A 45 14.75 1.83 8.67
N ILE A 46 14.19 0.66 8.33
CA ILE A 46 14.65 -0.64 8.80
C ILE A 46 16.09 -0.88 8.34
N MET A 47 16.41 -0.69 7.05
CA MET A 47 17.75 -0.93 6.54
C MET A 47 18.78 0.02 7.17
N GLN A 48 18.43 1.27 7.43
CA GLN A 48 19.29 2.23 8.16
C GLN A 48 19.56 1.77 9.60
N ALA A 49 18.53 1.31 10.31
CA ALA A 49 18.66 0.80 11.67
C ALA A 49 19.56 -0.47 11.72
N LEU A 50 19.36 -1.42 10.79
CA LEU A 50 20.17 -2.61 10.69
C LEU A 50 21.66 -2.30 10.38
N ALA A 51 21.90 -1.31 9.51
CA ALA A 51 23.27 -0.87 9.20
C ALA A 51 23.98 -0.25 10.42
N ALA A 52 23.22 0.26 11.39
CA ALA A 52 23.71 0.78 12.67
C ALA A 52 23.71 -0.29 13.79
N ASP A 53 23.36 -1.54 13.49
CA ASP A 53 23.15 -2.63 14.48
C ASP A 53 22.10 -2.28 15.57
N ASP A 54 21.17 -1.36 15.23
CA ASP A 54 20.12 -0.90 16.13
C ASP A 54 18.80 -1.68 15.88
N PHE A 55 18.70 -2.87 16.46
CA PHE A 55 17.49 -3.70 16.36
C PHE A 55 16.29 -3.11 17.10
N ALA A 56 16.50 -2.20 18.06
CA ALA A 56 15.40 -1.51 18.73
C ALA A 56 14.73 -0.49 17.78
N ALA A 57 15.54 0.30 17.08
CA ALA A 57 15.04 1.20 16.05
C ALA A 57 14.40 0.44 14.87
N ALA A 58 15.00 -0.70 14.46
CA ALA A 58 14.41 -1.57 13.44
C ALA A 58 13.03 -2.08 13.86
N THR A 59 12.85 -2.50 15.12
CA THR A 59 11.55 -2.94 15.66
C THR A 59 10.51 -1.81 15.57
N VAL A 60 10.84 -0.60 15.99
CA VAL A 60 9.93 0.54 15.89
C VAL A 60 9.52 0.83 14.45
N ALA A 61 10.46 0.74 13.50
CA ALA A 61 10.17 0.93 12.09
C ALA A 61 9.26 -0.18 11.52
N VAL A 62 9.44 -1.44 11.96
CA VAL A 62 8.57 -2.57 11.60
C VAL A 62 7.17 -2.40 12.18
N ASP A 63 7.04 -1.94 13.43
CA ASP A 63 5.73 -1.65 14.05
C ASP A 63 4.94 -0.62 13.23
N GLY A 64 5.64 0.33 12.60
CA GLY A 64 5.05 1.30 11.67
C GLY A 64 4.45 0.68 10.41
N LEU A 65 4.77 -0.58 10.07
CA LEU A 65 4.25 -1.31 8.93
C LEU A 65 3.14 -2.31 9.29
N HIS A 66 2.62 -2.24 10.52
CA HIS A 66 1.63 -3.21 11.01
C HIS A 66 0.37 -3.26 10.12
N GLU A 67 -0.12 -2.12 9.65
CA GLU A 67 -1.32 -2.06 8.81
C GLU A 67 -1.09 -2.72 7.45
N GLU A 68 0.05 -2.47 6.80
CA GLU A 68 0.42 -3.04 5.52
C GLU A 68 0.60 -4.56 5.61
N PHE A 69 1.28 -5.04 6.66
CA PHE A 69 1.47 -6.48 6.88
C PHE A 69 0.15 -7.19 7.22
N THR A 70 -0.71 -6.52 7.99
CA THR A 70 -2.06 -7.03 8.29
C THR A 70 -2.92 -7.10 7.02
N TYR A 71 -2.82 -6.10 6.14
CA TYR A 71 -3.51 -6.12 4.86
C TYR A 71 -3.03 -7.28 3.97
N LEU A 72 -1.71 -7.47 3.83
CA LEU A 72 -1.15 -8.57 3.05
C LEU A 72 -1.57 -9.95 3.61
N LEU A 73 -1.64 -10.10 4.93
CA LEU A 73 -2.11 -11.32 5.55
C LEU A 73 -3.58 -11.60 5.24
N ASN A 74 -4.44 -10.60 5.43
CA ASN A 74 -5.90 -10.80 5.33
C ASN A 74 -6.37 -10.93 3.88
N GLU A 75 -5.85 -10.12 2.97
CA GLU A 75 -6.32 -10.02 1.59
C GLU A 75 -5.52 -10.90 0.62
N HIS A 76 -4.25 -11.17 0.92
CA HIS A 76 -3.34 -11.92 0.05
C HIS A 76 -2.83 -13.23 0.66
N GLN A 77 -3.19 -13.55 1.91
CA GLN A 77 -2.76 -14.76 2.64
C GLN A 77 -1.23 -14.84 2.82
N VAL A 78 -0.57 -13.68 2.92
CA VAL A 78 0.89 -13.56 3.09
C VAL A 78 1.20 -13.11 4.50
N ASP A 79 1.69 -14.02 5.34
CA ASP A 79 2.16 -13.70 6.68
C ASP A 79 3.61 -13.21 6.64
N LEU A 80 3.80 -11.92 6.91
CA LEU A 80 5.11 -11.30 7.09
C LEU A 80 5.40 -10.99 8.57
N GLN A 81 4.39 -10.96 9.43
CA GLN A 81 4.54 -10.59 10.83
C GLN A 81 5.30 -11.66 11.62
N THR A 82 4.93 -12.93 11.44
CA THR A 82 5.57 -14.04 12.16
C THR A 82 7.06 -14.16 11.84
N PRO A 83 7.50 -14.26 10.56
CA PRO A 83 8.92 -14.35 10.24
C PRO A 83 9.69 -13.07 10.60
N MET A 84 9.07 -11.89 10.55
CA MET A 84 9.69 -10.63 10.96
C MET A 84 9.96 -10.60 12.46
N ALA A 85 8.97 -10.96 13.28
CA ALA A 85 9.12 -11.01 14.73
C ALA A 85 10.23 -12.00 15.14
N GLN A 86 10.31 -13.16 14.49
CA GLN A 86 11.36 -14.13 14.72
C GLN A 86 12.74 -13.57 14.35
N ALA A 87 12.89 -12.97 13.17
CA ALA A 87 14.15 -12.41 12.70
C ALA A 87 14.68 -11.30 13.63
N LEU A 88 13.78 -10.44 14.13
CA LEU A 88 14.13 -9.39 15.10
C LEU A 88 14.54 -9.98 16.46
N ALA A 89 13.82 -10.99 16.95
CA ALA A 89 14.17 -11.66 18.22
C ALA A 89 15.53 -12.36 18.15
N GLU A 90 15.87 -12.95 17.01
CA GLU A 90 17.17 -13.57 16.73
C GLU A 90 18.27 -12.53 16.44
N LYS A 91 17.94 -11.27 16.27
CA LYS A 91 18.82 -10.18 15.80
C LYS A 91 19.56 -10.56 14.52
N ASP A 92 18.84 -11.17 13.59
CA ASP A 92 19.36 -11.62 12.30
C ASP A 92 19.01 -10.61 11.21
N ALA A 93 19.92 -9.69 10.92
CA ALA A 93 19.73 -8.64 9.93
C ALA A 93 19.42 -9.20 8.54
N ALA A 94 20.04 -10.32 8.15
CA ALA A 94 19.81 -10.92 6.85
C ALA A 94 18.40 -11.49 6.72
N LYS A 95 17.86 -12.08 7.80
CA LYS A 95 16.46 -12.54 7.82
C LYS A 95 15.48 -11.39 7.79
N VAL A 96 15.73 -10.30 8.56
CA VAL A 96 14.89 -9.10 8.50
C VAL A 96 14.85 -8.54 7.07
N GLU A 97 16.00 -8.41 6.43
CA GLU A 97 16.11 -7.97 5.05
C GLU A 97 15.34 -8.88 4.09
N ALA A 98 15.46 -10.20 4.23
CA ALA A 98 14.74 -11.16 3.39
C ALA A 98 13.21 -11.04 3.54
N VAL A 99 12.69 -10.78 4.74
CA VAL A 99 11.26 -10.54 4.96
C VAL A 99 10.82 -9.22 4.29
N MET A 100 11.64 -8.17 4.37
CA MET A 100 11.36 -6.91 3.68
C MET A 100 11.41 -7.05 2.15
N ASP A 101 12.34 -7.85 1.62
CA ASP A 101 12.35 -8.15 0.18
C ASP A 101 11.09 -8.91 -0.26
N ARG A 102 10.61 -9.85 0.58
CA ARG A 102 9.32 -10.50 0.34
C ARG A 102 8.18 -9.49 0.37
N ALA A 103 8.14 -8.56 1.32
CA ALA A 103 7.14 -7.49 1.36
C ALA A 103 7.12 -6.67 0.07
N VAL A 104 8.30 -6.30 -0.45
CA VAL A 104 8.44 -5.58 -1.73
C VAL A 104 7.85 -6.37 -2.90
N ILE A 105 8.13 -7.68 -2.97
CA ILE A 105 7.60 -8.56 -4.02
C ILE A 105 6.07 -8.63 -3.94
N GLU A 106 5.52 -8.81 -2.74
CA GLU A 106 4.06 -8.87 -2.56
C GLU A 106 3.37 -7.55 -2.92
N GLU A 107 4.01 -6.42 -2.63
CA GLU A 107 3.53 -5.11 -3.05
C GLU A 107 3.52 -4.93 -4.58
N ILE A 108 4.48 -5.50 -5.29
CA ILE A 108 4.48 -5.53 -6.78
C ILE A 108 3.28 -6.35 -7.27
N ILE A 109 3.14 -7.59 -6.77
CA ILE A 109 2.07 -8.51 -7.15
C ILE A 109 0.70 -7.87 -6.91
N ARG A 110 0.47 -7.35 -5.70
CA ARG A 110 -0.78 -6.70 -5.31
C ARG A 110 -1.19 -5.57 -6.24
N ARG A 111 -0.22 -4.74 -6.63
CA ARG A 111 -0.49 -3.59 -7.52
C ARG A 111 -0.75 -4.02 -8.95
N LEU A 112 -0.04 -5.01 -9.46
CA LEU A 112 -0.29 -5.55 -10.80
C LEU A 112 -1.65 -6.24 -10.87
N ASP A 113 -2.00 -7.04 -9.89
CA ASP A 113 -3.33 -7.66 -9.77
C ASP A 113 -4.44 -6.60 -9.67
N GLY A 114 -4.18 -5.55 -8.88
CA GLY A 114 -5.09 -4.41 -8.77
C GLY A 114 -5.26 -3.68 -10.11
N ALA A 115 -4.18 -3.51 -10.86
CA ALA A 115 -4.23 -2.88 -12.19
C ALA A 115 -5.03 -3.73 -13.17
N GLU A 116 -4.82 -5.04 -13.19
CA GLU A 116 -5.59 -5.99 -14.03
C GLU A 116 -7.09 -5.93 -13.73
N LYS A 117 -7.46 -5.92 -12.45
CA LYS A 117 -8.86 -5.83 -12.01
C LYS A 117 -9.52 -4.49 -12.35
N ASN A 118 -8.74 -3.45 -12.62
CA ASN A 118 -9.20 -2.09 -12.90
C ASN A 118 -8.91 -1.62 -14.33
N LEU A 119 -8.79 -2.53 -15.30
CA LEU A 119 -8.53 -2.14 -16.71
C LEU A 119 -9.63 -1.25 -17.30
N GLY A 120 -10.85 -1.27 -16.74
CA GLY A 120 -11.95 -0.36 -17.11
C GLY A 120 -11.77 1.07 -16.59
N ASP A 121 -10.90 1.28 -15.58
CA ASP A 121 -10.52 2.60 -15.06
C ASP A 121 -9.03 2.85 -15.35
N TYR A 122 -8.79 3.47 -16.50
CA TYR A 122 -7.43 3.73 -16.98
C TYR A 122 -6.54 4.45 -15.95
N GLN A 123 -7.11 5.43 -15.21
CA GLN A 123 -6.32 6.21 -14.27
C GLN A 123 -5.90 5.37 -13.06
N VAL A 124 -6.80 4.55 -12.55
CA VAL A 124 -6.49 3.60 -11.46
C VAL A 124 -5.44 2.58 -11.91
N ALA A 125 -5.66 1.92 -13.04
CA ALA A 125 -4.73 0.93 -13.57
C ALA A 125 -3.33 1.54 -13.79
N LYS A 126 -3.25 2.72 -14.41
CA LYS A 126 -1.99 3.43 -14.66
C LYS A 126 -1.23 3.71 -13.37
N VAL A 127 -1.90 4.26 -12.35
CA VAL A 127 -1.25 4.56 -11.06
C VAL A 127 -0.71 3.30 -10.41
N LEU A 128 -1.47 2.21 -10.41
CA LEU A 128 -1.05 0.95 -9.81
C LEU A 128 0.19 0.36 -10.52
N VAL A 129 0.23 0.40 -11.85
CA VAL A 129 1.40 -0.06 -12.61
C VAL A 129 2.63 0.81 -12.33
N VAL A 130 2.49 2.14 -12.33
CA VAL A 130 3.61 3.05 -11.99
C VAL A 130 4.12 2.79 -10.58
N LYS A 131 3.23 2.58 -9.61
CA LYS A 131 3.61 2.23 -8.24
C LYS A 131 4.29 0.86 -8.17
N SER A 132 3.83 -0.15 -8.92
CA SER A 132 4.51 -1.46 -8.95
C SER A 132 5.95 -1.34 -9.45
N LYS A 133 6.20 -0.44 -10.43
CA LYS A 133 7.56 -0.17 -10.90
C LYS A 133 8.46 0.41 -9.80
N LEU A 134 7.96 1.31 -8.96
CA LEU A 134 8.75 1.85 -7.84
C LEU A 134 9.24 0.73 -6.90
N PHE A 135 8.38 -0.24 -6.59
CA PHE A 135 8.77 -1.40 -5.79
C PHE A 135 9.73 -2.33 -6.53
N LEU A 136 9.52 -2.53 -7.84
CA LEU A 136 10.43 -3.33 -8.66
C LEU A 136 11.84 -2.74 -8.65
N ASP A 137 11.99 -1.42 -8.74
CA ASP A 137 13.29 -0.74 -8.73
C ASP A 137 14.08 -1.01 -7.43
N LEU A 138 13.40 -1.27 -6.30
CA LEU A 138 14.06 -1.64 -5.05
C LEU A 138 14.66 -3.04 -5.05
N ILE A 139 14.03 -3.99 -5.76
CA ILE A 139 14.49 -5.38 -5.80
C ILE A 139 15.42 -5.67 -6.98
N MET A 140 15.40 -4.84 -8.02
CA MET A 140 16.21 -5.00 -9.24
C MET A 140 17.71 -5.22 -8.96
N PRO A 141 18.37 -4.50 -8.03
CA PRO A 141 19.80 -4.73 -7.74
C PRO A 141 20.12 -6.12 -7.19
N LYS A 142 19.13 -6.82 -6.62
CA LYS A 142 19.27 -8.15 -6.03
C LYS A 142 19.03 -9.30 -7.03
N LEU A 143 18.47 -8.98 -8.19
CA LEU A 143 18.21 -9.96 -9.23
C LEU A 143 19.50 -10.28 -9.99
N ASP A 144 19.66 -11.54 -10.40
CA ASP A 144 20.65 -11.89 -11.40
C ASP A 144 20.35 -11.22 -12.75
N GLU A 145 21.33 -11.23 -13.66
CA GLU A 145 21.22 -10.50 -14.94
C GLU A 145 20.05 -11.00 -15.80
N ALA A 146 19.79 -12.30 -15.82
CA ALA A 146 18.73 -12.88 -16.65
C ALA A 146 17.35 -12.44 -16.12
N ASN A 147 17.13 -12.56 -14.79
CA ASN A 147 15.90 -12.14 -14.15
C ASN A 147 15.70 -10.62 -14.22
N ARG A 148 16.77 -9.84 -14.10
CA ARG A 148 16.74 -8.38 -14.24
C ARG A 148 16.29 -7.97 -15.64
N GLN A 149 16.86 -8.58 -16.68
CA GLN A 149 16.50 -8.30 -18.07
C GLN A 149 15.03 -8.69 -18.35
N GLN A 150 14.58 -9.84 -17.84
CA GLN A 150 13.20 -10.29 -17.98
C GLN A 150 12.23 -9.33 -17.28
N ALA A 151 12.52 -8.93 -16.04
CA ALA A 151 11.69 -8.00 -15.27
C ALA A 151 11.63 -6.62 -15.97
N THR A 152 12.77 -6.13 -16.49
CA THR A 152 12.82 -4.87 -17.23
C THR A 152 11.94 -4.93 -18.47
N THR A 153 12.05 -5.99 -19.26
CA THR A 153 11.24 -6.18 -20.48
C THR A 153 9.75 -6.25 -20.15
N ALA A 154 9.39 -7.01 -19.11
CA ALA A 154 8.01 -7.17 -18.69
C ALA A 154 7.38 -5.85 -18.24
N ILE A 155 8.04 -5.11 -17.34
CA ILE A 155 7.48 -3.85 -16.82
C ILE A 155 7.40 -2.77 -17.91
N GLN A 156 8.37 -2.71 -18.82
CA GLN A 156 8.33 -1.80 -19.97
C GLN A 156 7.15 -2.12 -20.88
N GLY A 157 6.90 -3.40 -21.14
CA GLY A 157 5.74 -3.83 -21.94
C GLY A 157 4.41 -3.41 -21.31
N VAL A 158 4.27 -3.57 -19.99
CA VAL A 158 3.07 -3.15 -19.27
C VAL A 158 2.91 -1.62 -19.30
N LEU A 159 3.98 -0.85 -19.05
CA LEU A 159 3.95 0.61 -19.08
C LEU A 159 3.59 1.13 -20.48
N GLN A 160 4.11 0.51 -21.52
CA GLN A 160 3.77 0.85 -22.90
C GLN A 160 2.30 0.54 -23.20
N ALA A 161 1.79 -0.61 -22.77
CA ALA A 161 0.41 -1.02 -22.99
C ALA A 161 -0.59 -0.07 -22.32
N ILE A 162 -0.26 0.49 -21.16
CA ILE A 162 -1.08 1.51 -20.48
C ILE A 162 -0.76 2.95 -20.94
N GLY A 163 -0.02 3.15 -22.05
CA GLY A 163 0.23 4.47 -22.61
C GLY A 163 1.20 5.34 -21.77
N ASN A 164 2.14 4.73 -21.05
CA ASN A 164 3.17 5.43 -20.29
C ASN A 164 4.59 4.95 -20.66
N PRO A 165 5.04 5.17 -21.90
CA PRO A 165 6.30 4.60 -22.42
C PRO A 165 7.58 5.26 -21.88
N GLY A 166 7.47 6.32 -21.10
CA GLY A 166 8.59 7.18 -20.71
C GLY A 166 8.96 7.16 -19.22
N VAL A 167 8.65 6.10 -18.50
CA VAL A 167 9.02 5.99 -17.07
C VAL A 167 10.14 5.00 -16.88
#